data_773e064b42bd1913662f424d8f428ac6
#
_entry.id   773e064b42bd1913662f424d8f428ac6
#
_cell.length_a   1.000
_cell.length_b   1.000
_cell.length_c   1.000
_cell.angle_alpha   90.00
_cell.angle_beta   90.00
_cell.angle_gamma   90.00
#
_symmetry.space_group_name_H-M   'P 1'
#
loop_
_entity.id
_entity.type
_entity.pdbx_description
1 polymer ?
#
loop_
_entity_poly.entity_id
_entity_poly.type
_entity_poly.pdbx_seq_one_letter_code
_entity_poly.pdbx_strand_id
1 'polypeptide(L)'
;MERAASGAHEIDPLRDSRWAAFVDTHPQASVFHSPKWLTALQAVYGYEPVAVTTCPPGSPLTNGLVFCRVKSWLTGRRLVSLPFSDHCDPLIHSSDELDALLVHMKQQVTQEKWKYLEIRPISYEPAGHRELSRFVTYYFHSLNLDPGIDQLFRNFHKDCVQRKIRRAERERLEYEEGASEDLLQKFYHLLVMTRRRQYLPPQPLAWFRGLVAAFGKDLKIRLASKGGIPVASILTLSHKKTMVYKYGCSNVAFNNLGGTALLFWKTIQDAKERGLEELEMGRSDIDNHGLVAFKERWGASRKTISYWTYPKKESTEVSVWNKKMSRKIVSVIPDLALEAVGNL
;
A
#
# COMPACT_ATOMS: atom_id res chain seq x y z
N MET A 1 -20.83 31.59 20.73
CA MET A 1 -19.95 30.48 21.04
C MET A 1 -18.72 30.58 20.15
N GLU A 2 -17.66 31.19 20.66
CA GLU A 2 -16.35 31.22 19.98
C GLU A 2 -15.87 29.78 19.77
N ARG A 3 -15.69 29.35 18.52
CA ARG A 3 -15.02 28.12 18.21
C ARG A 3 -13.55 28.28 18.63
N ALA A 4 -13.16 27.60 19.69
CA ALA A 4 -11.76 27.45 20.04
C ALA A 4 -10.99 27.08 18.76
N ALA A 5 -10.01 27.92 18.39
CA ALA A 5 -9.08 27.59 17.32
C ALA A 5 -8.48 26.21 17.66
N SER A 6 -8.59 25.25 16.77
CA SER A 6 -7.94 23.96 16.98
C SER A 6 -6.45 24.26 17.14
N GLY A 7 -5.84 23.83 18.26
CA GLY A 7 -4.39 23.99 18.46
C GLY A 7 -3.54 23.16 17.49
N ALA A 8 -4.17 22.64 16.44
CA ALA A 8 -3.51 21.84 15.41
C ALA A 8 -2.81 22.71 14.38
N HIS A 9 -1.64 22.29 13.94
CA HIS A 9 -0.83 22.95 12.92
C HIS A 9 -0.12 21.94 12.02
N GLU A 10 0.37 22.41 10.89
CA GLU A 10 1.08 21.61 9.90
C GLU A 10 2.58 21.59 10.16
N ILE A 11 3.20 20.46 9.86
CA ILE A 11 4.65 20.27 9.80
C ILE A 11 5.02 19.59 8.49
N ASP A 12 6.24 19.80 8.00
CA ASP A 12 6.81 19.03 6.91
C ASP A 12 7.42 17.73 7.47
N PRO A 13 6.81 16.56 7.22
CA PRO A 13 7.27 15.29 7.81
C PRO A 13 8.62 14.81 7.25
N LEU A 14 9.14 15.44 6.19
CA LEU A 14 10.45 15.14 5.63
C LEU A 14 11.55 16.03 6.18
N ARG A 15 11.22 17.20 6.72
CA ARG A 15 12.16 18.17 7.28
C ARG A 15 12.13 18.22 8.80
N ASP A 16 10.98 17.95 9.40
CA ASP A 16 10.83 17.92 10.85
C ASP A 16 11.27 16.55 11.39
N SER A 17 12.44 16.51 12.02
CA SER A 17 13.02 15.27 12.57
C SER A 17 12.14 14.57 13.61
N ARG A 18 11.23 15.33 14.26
CA ARG A 18 10.28 14.76 15.23
C ARG A 18 9.35 13.75 14.58
N TRP A 19 8.99 13.93 13.29
CA TRP A 19 8.12 12.98 12.59
C TRP A 19 8.75 11.60 12.46
N ALA A 20 10.02 11.52 12.08
CA ALA A 20 10.72 10.25 11.97
C ALA A 20 10.77 9.52 13.33
N ALA A 21 11.18 10.23 14.39
CA ALA A 21 11.24 9.68 15.75
C ALA A 21 9.86 9.22 16.25
N PHE A 22 8.81 9.98 15.97
CA PHE A 22 7.43 9.64 16.32
C PHE A 22 6.95 8.38 15.59
N VAL A 23 7.16 8.29 14.28
CA VAL A 23 6.81 7.11 13.47
C VAL A 23 7.57 5.87 13.95
N ASP A 24 8.83 6.00 14.34
CA ASP A 24 9.63 4.87 14.82
C ASP A 24 9.10 4.30 16.15
N THR A 25 8.53 5.12 17.02
CA THR A 25 8.05 4.71 18.34
C THR A 25 6.57 4.40 18.40
N HIS A 26 5.73 5.04 17.58
CA HIS A 26 4.28 4.90 17.65
C HIS A 26 3.83 3.49 17.19
N PRO A 27 3.09 2.72 18.00
CA PRO A 27 2.77 1.30 17.70
C PRO A 27 1.96 1.11 16.43
N GLN A 28 1.06 2.03 16.10
CA GLN A 28 0.19 1.95 14.91
C GLN A 28 0.85 2.52 13.64
N ALA A 29 2.07 3.05 13.74
CA ALA A 29 2.75 3.58 12.57
C ALA A 29 3.17 2.44 11.62
N SER A 30 2.72 2.53 10.38
CA SER A 30 3.02 1.57 9.31
C SER A 30 4.13 2.09 8.38
N VAL A 31 4.55 1.26 7.45
CA VAL A 31 5.50 1.61 6.40
C VAL A 31 5.09 2.87 5.62
N PHE A 32 3.79 3.11 5.50
CA PHE A 32 3.24 4.25 4.76
C PHE A 32 3.45 5.60 5.47
N HIS A 33 3.56 5.62 6.81
CA HIS A 33 3.89 6.81 7.58
C HIS A 33 5.37 7.19 7.49
N SER A 34 6.21 6.26 7.06
CA SER A 34 7.66 6.43 7.10
C SER A 34 8.14 7.55 6.17
N PRO A 35 9.17 8.31 6.56
CA PRO A 35 9.81 9.27 5.67
C PRO A 35 10.24 8.64 4.34
N LYS A 36 10.59 7.34 4.32
CA LYS A 36 10.97 6.61 3.11
C LYS A 36 9.85 6.57 2.07
N TRP A 37 8.62 6.28 2.50
CA TRP A 37 7.44 6.28 1.62
C TRP A 37 7.12 7.68 1.12
N LEU A 38 7.16 8.67 2.01
CA LEU A 38 6.88 10.07 1.69
C LEU A 38 7.91 10.65 0.71
N THR A 39 9.19 10.35 0.91
CA THR A 39 10.28 10.74 -0.02
C THR A 39 10.05 10.16 -1.41
N ALA A 40 9.68 8.88 -1.52
CA ALA A 40 9.41 8.27 -2.81
C ALA A 40 8.22 8.94 -3.53
N LEU A 41 7.14 9.27 -2.80
CA LEU A 41 5.99 9.99 -3.36
C LEU A 41 6.37 11.39 -3.85
N GLN A 42 7.16 12.13 -3.07
CA GLN A 42 7.61 13.47 -3.44
C GLN A 42 8.55 13.44 -4.65
N ALA A 43 9.56 12.56 -4.61
CA ALA A 43 10.59 12.51 -5.65
C ALA A 43 10.04 12.10 -7.03
N VAL A 44 9.05 11.20 -7.07
CA VAL A 44 8.57 10.63 -8.33
C VAL A 44 7.34 11.34 -8.87
N TYR A 45 6.40 11.70 -7.99
CA TYR A 45 5.12 12.29 -8.40
C TYR A 45 5.00 13.77 -8.07
N GLY A 46 5.98 14.35 -7.37
CA GLY A 46 5.90 15.73 -6.91
C GLY A 46 4.78 15.96 -5.88
N TYR A 47 4.25 14.90 -5.26
CA TYR A 47 3.26 15.06 -4.21
C TYR A 47 3.92 15.65 -2.97
N GLU A 48 3.25 16.60 -2.35
CA GLU A 48 3.74 17.34 -1.19
C GLU A 48 3.22 16.66 0.09
N PRO A 49 4.10 15.96 0.86
CA PRO A 49 3.70 15.39 2.15
C PRO A 49 3.50 16.49 3.19
N VAL A 50 2.47 16.36 3.99
CA VAL A 50 2.14 17.24 5.11
C VAL A 50 1.66 16.39 6.28
N ALA A 51 2.14 16.68 7.48
CA ALA A 51 1.60 16.10 8.69
C ALA A 51 0.97 17.20 9.56
N VAL A 52 -0.17 16.88 10.16
CA VAL A 52 -0.89 17.76 11.09
C VAL A 52 -0.77 17.19 12.48
N THR A 53 -0.47 18.02 13.46
CA THR A 53 -0.32 17.65 14.88
C THR A 53 -0.90 18.74 15.78
N THR A 54 -1.27 18.37 17.00
CA THR A 54 -1.62 19.31 18.07
C THR A 54 -0.44 19.61 19.00
N CYS A 55 0.70 18.94 18.80
CA CYS A 55 1.87 19.12 19.66
C CYS A 55 2.56 20.45 19.39
N PRO A 56 2.88 21.27 20.41
CA PRO A 56 3.54 22.55 20.24
C PRO A 56 4.87 22.44 19.47
N PRO A 57 5.27 23.49 18.73
CA PRO A 57 6.61 23.56 18.14
C PRO A 57 7.70 23.28 19.19
N GLY A 58 8.69 22.44 18.83
CA GLY A 58 9.80 22.09 19.72
C GLY A 58 9.50 20.96 20.73
N SER A 59 8.23 20.58 20.94
CA SER A 59 7.87 19.43 21.79
C SER A 59 7.88 18.13 21.00
N PRO A 60 8.17 16.97 21.60
CA PRO A 60 7.99 15.66 20.98
C PRO A 60 6.56 15.49 20.44
N LEU A 61 6.42 14.78 19.33
CA LEU A 61 5.10 14.47 18.78
C LEU A 61 4.47 13.32 19.57
N THR A 62 3.21 13.47 19.93
CA THR A 62 2.37 12.42 20.56
C THR A 62 1.21 12.03 19.65
N ASN A 63 0.86 12.88 18.67
CA ASN A 63 -0.17 12.57 17.69
C ASN A 63 0.20 13.16 16.32
N GLY A 64 -0.48 12.65 15.29
CA GLY A 64 -0.31 13.18 13.94
C GLY A 64 -1.16 12.48 12.90
N LEU A 65 -1.49 13.24 11.85
CA LEU A 65 -2.23 12.78 10.68
C LEU A 65 -1.49 13.21 9.43
N VAL A 66 -1.05 12.27 8.62
CA VAL A 66 -0.22 12.55 7.44
C VAL A 66 -1.01 12.42 6.15
N PHE A 67 -0.77 13.35 5.24
CA PHE A 67 -1.36 13.43 3.92
C PHE A 67 -0.34 13.78 2.86
N CYS A 68 -0.73 13.55 1.59
CA CYS A 68 -0.13 14.22 0.46
C CYS A 68 -1.11 15.24 -0.13
N ARG A 69 -0.60 16.43 -0.41
CA ARG A 69 -1.24 17.40 -1.30
C ARG A 69 -1.03 16.94 -2.74
N VAL A 70 -2.10 16.45 -3.35
CA VAL A 70 -2.08 15.95 -4.73
C VAL A 70 -2.73 17.00 -5.63
N LYS A 71 -1.96 17.52 -6.59
CA LYS A 71 -2.43 18.46 -7.61
C LYS A 71 -2.34 17.76 -8.97
N SER A 72 -3.48 17.52 -9.59
CA SER A 72 -3.55 16.87 -10.90
C SER A 72 -4.52 17.65 -11.79
N TRP A 73 -4.10 17.93 -13.00
CA TRP A 73 -4.96 18.59 -14.00
C TRP A 73 -6.18 17.73 -14.34
N LEU A 74 -6.05 16.40 -14.26
CA LEU A 74 -7.14 15.46 -14.59
C LEU A 74 -8.11 15.24 -13.44
N THR A 75 -7.60 15.09 -12.21
CA THR A 75 -8.42 14.71 -11.03
C THR A 75 -8.65 15.85 -10.05
N GLY A 76 -8.02 16.99 -10.28
CA GLY A 76 -8.11 18.19 -9.43
C GLY A 76 -7.19 18.12 -8.21
N ARG A 77 -7.41 19.10 -7.30
CA ARG A 77 -6.65 19.25 -6.05
C ARG A 77 -7.29 18.42 -4.93
N ARG A 78 -6.52 17.57 -4.27
CA ARG A 78 -7.04 16.69 -3.21
C ARG A 78 -6.00 16.41 -2.13
N LEU A 79 -6.47 16.13 -0.93
CA LEU A 79 -5.66 15.67 0.20
C LEU A 79 -5.89 14.18 0.38
N VAL A 80 -4.85 13.37 0.35
CA VAL A 80 -4.96 11.90 0.41
C VAL A 80 -4.01 11.34 1.45
N SER A 81 -4.51 10.53 2.33
CA SER A 81 -3.78 9.82 3.37
C SER A 81 -3.59 8.33 2.99
N LEU A 82 -2.62 7.83 2.28
CA LEU A 82 -1.60 8.40 1.41
C LEU A 82 -1.77 7.81 0.01
N PRO A 83 -1.31 8.44 -1.07
CA PRO A 83 -1.35 7.82 -2.38
C PRO A 83 -0.64 6.47 -2.39
N PHE A 84 -1.22 5.49 -3.13
CA PHE A 84 -0.74 4.11 -3.26
C PHE A 84 -0.64 3.30 -1.97
N SER A 85 -0.97 3.84 -0.79
CA SER A 85 -1.07 3.05 0.44
C SER A 85 -2.34 2.18 0.44
N ASP A 86 -2.27 1.07 1.16
CA ASP A 86 -3.44 0.24 1.42
C ASP A 86 -4.24 0.78 2.62
N HIS A 87 -3.54 1.37 3.58
CA HIS A 87 -4.09 2.07 4.74
C HIS A 87 -3.11 3.15 5.21
N CYS A 88 -3.58 4.04 6.05
CA CYS A 88 -2.78 5.01 6.79
C CYS A 88 -3.63 5.55 7.94
N ASP A 89 -3.39 5.05 9.14
CA ASP A 89 -4.14 5.43 10.32
C ASP A 89 -3.81 6.85 10.79
N PRO A 90 -4.73 7.56 11.40
CA PRO A 90 -4.38 8.63 12.32
C PRO A 90 -3.51 8.05 13.46
N LEU A 91 -2.36 8.64 13.72
CA LEU A 91 -1.51 8.27 14.85
C LEU A 91 -1.95 9.10 16.06
N ILE A 92 -2.82 8.54 16.88
CA ILE A 92 -3.51 9.23 17.99
C ILE A 92 -3.66 8.30 19.19
N HIS A 93 -3.89 8.88 20.36
CA HIS A 93 -4.19 8.16 21.59
C HIS A 93 -5.65 8.33 22.06
N SER A 94 -6.36 9.36 21.55
CA SER A 94 -7.76 9.62 21.90
C SER A 94 -8.59 10.11 20.72
N SER A 95 -9.92 10.03 20.84
CA SER A 95 -10.86 10.59 19.88
C SER A 95 -10.76 12.12 19.81
N ASP A 96 -10.50 12.79 20.94
CA ASP A 96 -10.42 14.25 21.00
C ASP A 96 -9.23 14.79 20.19
N GLU A 97 -8.11 14.08 20.18
CA GLU A 97 -6.98 14.40 19.31
C GLU A 97 -7.37 14.31 17.83
N LEU A 98 -8.09 13.25 17.45
CA LEU A 98 -8.58 13.13 16.07
C LEU A 98 -9.53 14.27 15.72
N ASP A 99 -10.45 14.62 16.61
CA ASP A 99 -11.38 15.73 16.40
C ASP A 99 -10.65 17.04 16.09
N ALA A 100 -9.64 17.36 16.90
CA ALA A 100 -8.83 18.56 16.70
C ALA A 100 -8.10 18.54 15.33
N LEU A 101 -7.49 17.40 14.97
CA LEU A 101 -6.81 17.23 13.69
C LEU A 101 -7.79 17.35 12.51
N LEU A 102 -8.96 16.72 12.60
CA LEU A 102 -9.99 16.78 11.55
C LEU A 102 -10.61 18.15 11.40
N VAL A 103 -10.82 18.90 12.49
CA VAL A 103 -11.29 20.30 12.43
C VAL A 103 -10.33 21.14 11.61
N HIS A 104 -9.03 21.05 11.90
CA HIS A 104 -7.99 21.75 11.13
C HIS A 104 -8.03 21.37 9.65
N MET A 105 -8.06 20.06 9.34
CA MET A 105 -8.07 19.58 7.96
C MET A 105 -9.31 20.01 7.17
N LYS A 106 -10.49 20.06 7.81
CA LYS A 106 -11.72 20.56 7.18
C LYS A 106 -11.64 22.05 6.87
N GLN A 107 -11.01 22.82 7.77
CA GLN A 107 -10.74 24.23 7.51
C GLN A 107 -9.82 24.42 6.31
N GLN A 108 -8.73 23.64 6.21
CA GLN A 108 -7.83 23.64 5.06
C GLN A 108 -8.55 23.29 3.76
N VAL A 109 -9.39 22.25 3.76
CA VAL A 109 -10.18 21.86 2.59
C VAL A 109 -11.02 23.04 2.08
N THR A 110 -11.65 23.77 2.98
CA THR A 110 -12.53 24.90 2.64
C THR A 110 -11.74 26.13 2.20
N GLN A 111 -10.73 26.53 2.98
CA GLN A 111 -9.96 27.77 2.74
C GLN A 111 -9.12 27.68 1.47
N GLU A 112 -8.44 26.55 1.25
CA GLU A 112 -7.58 26.34 0.10
C GLU A 112 -8.31 25.76 -1.11
N LYS A 113 -9.63 25.56 -1.02
CA LYS A 113 -10.48 25.01 -2.09
C LYS A 113 -9.99 23.64 -2.60
N TRP A 114 -9.62 22.73 -1.68
CA TRP A 114 -9.39 21.36 -2.02
C TRP A 114 -10.71 20.68 -2.36
N LYS A 115 -10.71 19.82 -3.38
CA LYS A 115 -11.91 19.09 -3.83
C LYS A 115 -12.43 18.13 -2.75
N TYR A 116 -11.51 17.46 -2.07
CA TYR A 116 -11.81 16.57 -0.95
C TYR A 116 -10.55 16.20 -0.15
N LEU A 117 -10.79 15.75 1.07
CA LEU A 117 -9.89 15.01 1.92
C LEU A 117 -10.27 13.53 1.86
N GLU A 118 -9.29 12.61 1.75
CA GLU A 118 -9.48 11.17 1.83
C GLU A 118 -8.62 10.59 2.96
N ILE A 119 -9.25 9.79 3.85
CA ILE A 119 -8.60 9.13 4.98
C ILE A 119 -8.74 7.62 4.82
N ARG A 120 -7.68 6.87 5.13
CA ARG A 120 -7.59 5.41 4.95
C ARG A 120 -7.28 4.68 6.27
N PRO A 121 -8.11 4.79 7.29
CA PRO A 121 -7.86 4.12 8.57
C PRO A 121 -8.01 2.60 8.44
N ILE A 122 -7.27 1.87 9.27
CA ILE A 122 -7.38 0.42 9.41
C ILE A 122 -7.77 0.02 10.84
N SER A 123 -7.34 0.79 11.84
CA SER A 123 -7.60 0.53 13.26
C SER A 123 -8.70 1.42 13.84
N TYR A 124 -9.08 2.45 13.11
CA TYR A 124 -10.05 3.44 13.56
C TYR A 124 -11.20 3.59 12.56
N GLU A 125 -12.45 3.63 13.06
CA GLU A 125 -13.63 3.94 12.27
C GLU A 125 -14.20 5.31 12.67
N PRO A 126 -14.16 6.33 11.80
CA PRO A 126 -14.62 7.69 12.14
C PRO A 126 -16.16 7.81 12.08
N ALA A 127 -16.88 6.80 12.60
CA ALA A 127 -18.35 6.73 12.55
C ALA A 127 -19.06 7.85 13.33
N GLY A 128 -18.39 8.44 14.31
CA GLY A 128 -18.88 9.59 15.08
C GLY A 128 -18.87 10.92 14.32
N HIS A 129 -18.09 11.01 13.24
CA HIS A 129 -17.93 12.25 12.45
C HIS A 129 -18.94 12.31 11.30
N ARG A 130 -20.13 12.84 11.57
CA ARG A 130 -21.25 12.93 10.60
C ARG A 130 -20.91 13.59 9.26
N GLU A 131 -19.86 14.42 9.24
CA GLU A 131 -19.42 15.14 8.05
C GLU A 131 -18.50 14.31 7.15
N LEU A 132 -17.90 13.23 7.70
CA LEU A 132 -17.16 12.25 6.92
C LEU A 132 -18.15 11.24 6.33
N SER A 133 -17.92 10.86 5.09
CA SER A 133 -18.70 9.80 4.45
C SER A 133 -17.81 8.62 4.05
N ARG A 134 -18.32 7.42 4.26
CA ARG A 134 -17.69 6.21 3.75
C ARG A 134 -17.76 6.26 2.22
N PHE A 135 -16.57 6.25 1.59
CA PHE A 135 -16.46 6.35 0.13
C PHE A 135 -16.35 5.00 -0.55
N VAL A 136 -15.53 4.11 0.01
CA VAL A 136 -15.31 2.75 -0.52
C VAL A 136 -14.86 1.82 0.60
N THR A 137 -15.21 0.55 0.49
CA THR A 137 -14.87 -0.50 1.45
C THR A 137 -14.09 -1.62 0.76
N TYR A 138 -13.09 -2.16 1.46
CA TYR A 138 -12.22 -3.24 1.01
C TYR A 138 -12.10 -4.31 2.08
N TYR A 139 -11.69 -5.51 1.69
CA TYR A 139 -11.10 -6.47 2.61
C TYR A 139 -9.61 -6.25 2.70
N PHE A 140 -9.08 -6.25 3.91
CA PHE A 140 -7.64 -6.23 4.19
C PHE A 140 -7.25 -7.57 4.80
N HIS A 141 -6.10 -8.11 4.39
CA HIS A 141 -5.62 -9.41 4.84
C HIS A 141 -4.24 -9.28 5.45
N SER A 142 -4.03 -9.97 6.56
CA SER A 142 -2.73 -10.13 7.19
C SER A 142 -2.55 -11.56 7.72
N LEU A 143 -1.32 -12.05 7.67
CA LEU A 143 -0.91 -13.33 8.20
C LEU A 143 -0.10 -13.10 9.47
N ASN A 144 -0.61 -13.64 10.60
CA ASN A 144 0.16 -13.69 11.84
C ASN A 144 1.33 -14.67 11.69
N LEU A 145 2.54 -14.21 12.00
CA LEU A 145 3.77 -14.96 11.89
C LEU A 145 4.26 -15.54 13.24
N ASP A 146 3.54 -15.36 14.36
CA ASP A 146 3.93 -15.93 15.67
C ASP A 146 4.10 -17.45 15.63
N PRO A 147 3.22 -18.23 14.97
CA PRO A 147 3.39 -19.67 14.90
C PRO A 147 4.73 -20.07 14.28
N GLY A 148 5.28 -21.20 14.71
CA GLY A 148 6.48 -21.77 14.13
C GLY A 148 6.31 -22.06 12.62
N ILE A 149 7.41 -22.08 11.87
CA ILE A 149 7.40 -22.19 10.40
C ILE A 149 6.68 -23.46 9.92
N ASP A 150 6.85 -24.58 10.61
CA ASP A 150 6.16 -25.85 10.27
C ASP A 150 4.66 -25.77 10.53
N GLN A 151 4.24 -25.05 11.58
CA GLN A 151 2.83 -24.84 11.87
C GLN A 151 2.18 -23.94 10.82
N LEU A 152 2.86 -22.86 10.42
CA LEU A 152 2.39 -22.00 9.32
C LEU A 152 2.20 -22.81 8.05
N PHE A 153 3.20 -23.65 7.67
CA PHE A 153 3.08 -24.50 6.49
C PHE A 153 1.91 -25.47 6.58
N ARG A 154 1.69 -26.12 7.73
CA ARG A 154 0.54 -27.03 7.95
C ARG A 154 -0.82 -26.33 7.83
N ASN A 155 -0.89 -25.07 8.22
CA ASN A 155 -2.12 -24.26 8.17
C ASN A 155 -2.48 -23.81 6.75
N PHE A 156 -1.54 -23.84 5.81
CA PHE A 156 -1.82 -23.46 4.42
C PHE A 156 -2.72 -24.48 3.73
N HIS A 157 -3.56 -24.00 2.84
CA HIS A 157 -4.44 -24.87 2.05
C HIS A 157 -3.63 -25.93 1.26
N LYS A 158 -3.93 -27.20 1.47
CA LYS A 158 -3.14 -28.34 0.95
C LYS A 158 -2.95 -28.29 -0.58
N ASP A 159 -4.05 -28.17 -1.33
CA ASP A 159 -4.00 -28.24 -2.79
C ASP A 159 -3.59 -26.93 -3.46
N CYS A 160 -4.05 -25.81 -2.91
CA CYS A 160 -3.85 -24.51 -3.56
C CYS A 160 -2.52 -23.84 -3.20
N VAL A 161 -1.91 -24.21 -2.07
CA VAL A 161 -0.67 -23.61 -1.58
C VAL A 161 0.43 -24.65 -1.44
N GLN A 162 0.31 -25.61 -0.51
CA GLN A 162 1.37 -26.59 -0.25
C GLN A 162 1.77 -27.40 -1.50
N ARG A 163 0.78 -27.88 -2.27
CA ARG A 163 1.04 -28.61 -3.52
C ARG A 163 1.75 -27.75 -4.56
N LYS A 164 1.43 -26.45 -4.63
CA LYS A 164 2.09 -25.54 -5.57
C LYS A 164 3.52 -25.21 -5.15
N ILE A 165 3.80 -25.07 -3.86
CA ILE A 165 5.16 -24.89 -3.34
C ILE A 165 5.99 -26.13 -3.73
N ARG A 166 5.51 -27.34 -3.38
CA ARG A 166 6.19 -28.60 -3.73
C ARG A 166 6.33 -28.80 -5.24
N ARG A 167 5.38 -28.28 -6.03
CA ARG A 167 5.49 -28.29 -7.50
C ARG A 167 6.66 -27.43 -7.96
N ALA A 168 6.77 -26.19 -7.46
CA ALA A 168 7.85 -25.29 -7.83
C ALA A 168 9.24 -25.86 -7.47
N GLU A 169 9.35 -26.53 -6.33
CA GLU A 169 10.57 -27.24 -5.91
C GLU A 169 10.93 -28.39 -6.88
N ARG A 170 9.97 -29.26 -7.24
CA ARG A 170 10.18 -30.31 -8.21
C ARG A 170 10.54 -29.80 -9.61
N GLU A 171 9.95 -28.68 -10.01
CA GLU A 171 10.27 -28.01 -11.27
C GLU A 171 11.64 -27.32 -11.23
N ARG A 172 12.28 -27.25 -10.06
CA ARG A 172 13.59 -26.63 -9.86
C ARG A 172 13.57 -25.18 -10.36
N LEU A 173 12.57 -24.41 -9.91
CA LEU A 173 12.54 -22.99 -10.22
C LEU A 173 13.75 -22.30 -9.58
N GLU A 174 14.43 -21.50 -10.38
CA GLU A 174 15.52 -20.64 -9.93
C GLU A 174 14.92 -19.54 -9.04
N TYR A 175 15.65 -19.16 -7.98
CA TYR A 175 15.23 -18.13 -7.04
C TYR A 175 16.32 -17.08 -6.91
N GLU A 176 15.95 -15.83 -7.10
CA GLU A 176 16.79 -14.67 -6.89
C GLU A 176 16.10 -13.67 -5.96
N GLU A 177 16.86 -12.95 -5.12
CA GLU A 177 16.33 -11.86 -4.30
C GLU A 177 17.32 -10.72 -4.15
N GLY A 178 16.80 -9.51 -3.92
CA GLY A 178 17.58 -8.29 -3.73
C GLY A 178 16.85 -7.06 -4.20
N ALA A 179 17.62 -6.04 -4.58
CA ALA A 179 17.12 -4.77 -5.09
C ALA A 179 18.02 -4.23 -6.23
N SER A 180 18.72 -5.10 -6.96
CA SER A 180 19.53 -4.71 -8.10
C SER A 180 18.70 -4.18 -9.27
N GLU A 181 19.29 -3.37 -10.14
CA GLU A 181 18.58 -2.85 -11.33
C GLU A 181 18.14 -3.99 -12.25
N ASP A 182 18.92 -5.06 -12.41
CA ASP A 182 18.53 -6.23 -13.20
C ASP A 182 17.28 -6.93 -12.65
N LEU A 183 17.23 -7.18 -11.34
CA LEU A 183 16.04 -7.72 -10.69
C LEU A 183 14.83 -6.79 -10.82
N LEU A 184 15.06 -5.49 -10.72
CA LEU A 184 14.01 -4.49 -10.89
C LEU A 184 13.44 -4.50 -12.31
N GLN A 185 14.28 -4.62 -13.34
CA GLN A 185 13.85 -4.71 -14.74
C GLN A 185 13.03 -5.98 -14.99
N LYS A 186 13.49 -7.15 -14.49
CA LYS A 186 12.77 -8.42 -14.59
C LYS A 186 11.40 -8.35 -13.88
N PHE A 187 11.36 -7.77 -12.68
CA PHE A 187 10.11 -7.51 -11.95
C PHE A 187 9.18 -6.60 -12.74
N TYR A 188 9.71 -5.48 -13.26
CA TYR A 188 8.91 -4.48 -13.97
C TYR A 188 8.30 -5.05 -15.25
N HIS A 189 9.05 -5.84 -16.00
CA HIS A 189 8.54 -6.56 -17.17
C HIS A 189 7.32 -7.44 -16.80
N LEU A 190 7.43 -8.27 -15.76
CA LEU A 190 6.32 -9.10 -15.28
C LEU A 190 5.14 -8.25 -14.77
N LEU A 191 5.43 -7.10 -14.16
CA LEU A 191 4.40 -6.18 -13.68
C LEU A 191 3.59 -5.60 -14.83
N VAL A 192 4.24 -5.11 -15.90
CA VAL A 192 3.58 -4.60 -17.11
C VAL A 192 2.67 -5.67 -17.72
N MET A 193 3.17 -6.91 -17.89
CA MET A 193 2.35 -8.04 -18.37
C MET A 193 1.12 -8.26 -17.47
N THR A 194 1.31 -8.23 -16.16
CA THR A 194 0.23 -8.44 -15.18
C THR A 194 -0.80 -7.32 -15.20
N ARG A 195 -0.35 -6.06 -15.25
CA ARG A 195 -1.22 -4.89 -15.32
C ARG A 195 -2.02 -4.84 -16.61
N ARG A 196 -1.40 -5.17 -17.74
CA ARG A 196 -2.09 -5.29 -19.03
C ARG A 196 -3.24 -6.29 -18.96
N ARG A 197 -3.00 -7.49 -18.39
CA ARG A 197 -4.03 -8.51 -18.19
C ARG A 197 -5.17 -8.04 -17.27
N GLN A 198 -4.86 -7.18 -16.30
CA GLN A 198 -5.83 -6.58 -15.38
C GLN A 198 -6.55 -5.35 -15.96
N TYR A 199 -6.17 -4.89 -17.15
CA TYR A 199 -6.62 -3.63 -17.75
C TYR A 199 -6.36 -2.41 -16.86
N LEU A 200 -5.20 -2.38 -16.22
CA LEU A 200 -4.74 -1.29 -15.37
C LEU A 200 -3.41 -0.74 -15.89
N PRO A 201 -3.21 0.58 -15.88
CA PRO A 201 -1.90 1.15 -16.17
C PRO A 201 -0.91 0.73 -15.06
N PRO A 202 0.34 0.34 -15.42
CA PRO A 202 1.38 0.14 -14.44
C PRO A 202 1.81 1.50 -13.87
N GLN A 203 2.29 1.52 -12.63
CA GLN A 203 3.07 2.64 -12.15
C GLN A 203 4.38 2.73 -12.97
N PRO A 204 4.94 3.94 -13.17
CA PRO A 204 6.16 4.09 -13.96
C PRO A 204 7.35 3.39 -13.30
N LEU A 205 8.32 2.97 -14.08
CA LEU A 205 9.57 2.36 -13.56
C LEU A 205 10.28 3.28 -12.57
N ALA A 206 10.20 4.60 -12.78
CA ALA A 206 10.74 5.61 -11.87
C ALA A 206 10.18 5.47 -10.44
N TRP A 207 8.91 5.07 -10.28
CA TRP A 207 8.32 4.80 -8.97
C TRP A 207 9.06 3.68 -8.23
N PHE A 208 9.34 2.59 -8.90
CA PHE A 208 10.02 1.45 -8.30
C PHE A 208 11.50 1.76 -8.01
N ARG A 209 12.19 2.52 -8.89
CA ARG A 209 13.52 3.05 -8.60
C ARG A 209 13.52 3.98 -7.39
N GLY A 210 12.53 4.85 -7.28
CA GLY A 210 12.32 5.71 -6.12
C GLY A 210 12.12 4.92 -4.82
N LEU A 211 11.33 3.83 -4.88
CA LEU A 211 11.17 2.93 -3.73
C LEU A 211 12.48 2.23 -3.37
N VAL A 212 13.22 1.70 -4.33
CA VAL A 212 14.52 1.05 -4.09
C VAL A 212 15.49 2.04 -3.43
N ALA A 213 15.58 3.26 -3.94
CA ALA A 213 16.46 4.30 -3.39
C ALA A 213 16.05 4.70 -1.96
N ALA A 214 14.75 4.88 -1.69
CA ALA A 214 14.27 5.33 -0.39
C ALA A 214 14.31 4.24 0.69
N PHE A 215 14.01 2.99 0.34
CA PHE A 215 13.90 1.89 1.30
C PHE A 215 15.20 1.10 1.50
N GLY A 216 16.09 1.06 0.49
CA GLY A 216 17.34 0.32 0.57
C GLY A 216 17.12 -1.13 1.01
N LYS A 217 17.75 -1.55 2.12
CA LYS A 217 17.66 -2.91 2.69
C LYS A 217 16.26 -3.33 3.15
N ASP A 218 15.35 -2.37 3.36
CA ASP A 218 13.98 -2.65 3.79
C ASP A 218 13.02 -2.91 2.62
N LEU A 219 13.52 -2.83 1.38
CA LEU A 219 12.84 -3.28 0.18
C LEU A 219 13.52 -4.55 -0.34
N LYS A 220 12.73 -5.54 -0.71
CA LYS A 220 13.23 -6.75 -1.36
C LYS A 220 12.34 -7.15 -2.53
N ILE A 221 12.96 -7.34 -3.68
CA ILE A 221 12.36 -7.99 -4.85
C ILE A 221 12.76 -9.45 -4.81
N ARG A 222 11.80 -10.35 -4.98
CA ARG A 222 12.01 -11.79 -5.13
C ARG A 222 11.52 -12.23 -6.49
N LEU A 223 12.31 -13.03 -7.17
CA LEU A 223 12.05 -13.52 -8.52
C LEU A 223 12.15 -15.04 -8.57
N ALA A 224 11.20 -15.65 -9.23
CA ALA A 224 11.27 -17.05 -9.63
C ALA A 224 11.41 -17.13 -11.16
N SER A 225 12.34 -17.97 -11.65
CA SER A 225 12.59 -18.15 -13.08
C SER A 225 12.59 -19.65 -13.43
N LYS A 226 12.44 -19.97 -14.71
CA LYS A 226 12.58 -21.31 -15.27
C LYS A 226 13.45 -21.23 -16.51
N GLY A 227 14.65 -21.82 -16.46
CA GLY A 227 15.62 -21.74 -17.55
C GLY A 227 15.96 -20.29 -17.94
N GLY A 228 16.18 -19.43 -16.94
CA GLY A 228 16.46 -18.01 -17.11
C GLY A 228 15.25 -17.13 -17.45
N ILE A 229 14.04 -17.71 -17.69
CA ILE A 229 12.83 -16.95 -18.03
C ILE A 229 12.08 -16.58 -16.74
N PRO A 230 11.86 -15.26 -16.45
CA PRO A 230 11.07 -14.81 -15.31
C PRO A 230 9.63 -15.34 -15.34
N VAL A 231 9.18 -16.01 -14.27
CA VAL A 231 7.82 -16.59 -14.20
C VAL A 231 6.94 -15.92 -13.18
N ALA A 232 7.51 -15.43 -12.07
CA ALA A 232 6.78 -14.67 -11.05
C ALA A 232 7.74 -13.76 -10.29
N SER A 233 7.22 -12.65 -9.79
CA SER A 233 7.99 -11.77 -8.90
C SER A 233 7.11 -11.13 -7.82
N ILE A 234 7.73 -10.85 -6.67
CA ILE A 234 7.12 -10.19 -5.51
C ILE A 234 8.03 -9.06 -5.04
N LEU A 235 7.45 -7.90 -4.75
CA LEU A 235 8.13 -6.80 -4.06
C LEU A 235 7.52 -6.64 -2.67
N THR A 236 8.38 -6.65 -1.65
CA THR A 236 8.00 -6.47 -0.25
C THR A 236 8.72 -5.28 0.35
N LEU A 237 8.07 -4.65 1.33
CA LEU A 237 8.62 -3.61 2.18
C LEU A 237 8.61 -4.09 3.63
N SER A 238 9.61 -3.69 4.42
CA SER A 238 9.65 -4.01 5.84
C SER A 238 9.67 -2.74 6.68
N HIS A 239 8.93 -2.73 7.78
CA HIS A 239 8.91 -1.64 8.74
C HIS A 239 8.62 -2.20 10.12
N LYS A 240 9.49 -1.92 11.09
CA LYS A 240 9.37 -2.48 12.46
C LYS A 240 9.23 -4.01 12.42
N LYS A 241 8.11 -4.52 12.93
CA LYS A 241 7.79 -5.95 13.02
C LYS A 241 6.92 -6.47 11.88
N THR A 242 6.64 -5.63 10.88
CA THR A 242 5.72 -5.94 9.78
C THR A 242 6.45 -6.01 8.46
N MET A 243 6.15 -7.04 7.67
CA MET A 243 6.47 -7.11 6.25
C MET A 243 5.21 -6.85 5.44
N VAL A 244 5.30 -6.01 4.42
CA VAL A 244 4.19 -5.67 3.54
C VAL A 244 4.44 -6.28 2.15
N TYR A 245 3.58 -7.20 1.73
CA TYR A 245 3.48 -7.62 0.33
C TYR A 245 2.85 -6.50 -0.48
N LYS A 246 3.70 -5.74 -1.19
CA LYS A 246 3.23 -4.52 -1.87
C LYS A 246 2.87 -4.74 -3.33
N TYR A 247 3.66 -5.50 -4.06
CA TYR A 247 3.39 -5.82 -5.47
C TYR A 247 3.68 -7.28 -5.76
N GLY A 248 2.85 -7.89 -6.60
CA GLY A 248 3.07 -9.21 -7.14
C GLY A 248 2.67 -9.28 -8.61
N CYS A 249 3.45 -10.00 -9.37
CA CYS A 249 3.25 -10.16 -10.80
C CYS A 249 3.68 -11.55 -11.26
N SER A 250 3.11 -12.00 -12.38
CA SER A 250 3.43 -13.31 -12.94
C SER A 250 3.15 -13.38 -14.43
N ASN A 251 3.92 -14.21 -15.09
CA ASN A 251 3.61 -14.66 -16.45
C ASN A 251 2.59 -15.80 -16.38
N VAL A 252 1.40 -15.58 -16.94
CA VAL A 252 0.28 -16.53 -16.88
C VAL A 252 0.61 -17.87 -17.55
N ALA A 253 1.46 -17.88 -18.56
CA ALA A 253 1.88 -19.09 -19.26
C ALA A 253 2.57 -20.11 -18.34
N PHE A 254 3.15 -19.62 -17.22
CA PHE A 254 3.90 -20.44 -16.25
C PHE A 254 3.20 -20.57 -14.88
N ASN A 255 1.95 -20.15 -14.75
CA ASN A 255 1.23 -20.21 -13.46
C ASN A 255 1.10 -21.62 -12.87
N ASN A 256 1.13 -22.65 -13.74
CA ASN A 256 1.11 -24.06 -13.34
C ASN A 256 2.38 -24.51 -12.63
N LEU A 257 3.51 -23.79 -12.77
CA LEU A 257 4.78 -24.14 -12.15
C LEU A 257 4.85 -23.79 -10.65
N GLY A 258 3.94 -22.95 -10.13
CA GLY A 258 3.87 -22.60 -8.71
C GLY A 258 4.82 -21.47 -8.27
N GLY A 259 5.37 -20.69 -9.21
CA GLY A 259 6.35 -19.63 -8.91
C GLY A 259 5.87 -18.64 -7.85
N THR A 260 4.64 -18.12 -7.97
CA THR A 260 4.06 -17.21 -6.95
C THR A 260 3.99 -17.86 -5.57
N ALA A 261 3.64 -19.16 -5.50
CA ALA A 261 3.55 -19.86 -4.22
C ALA A 261 4.95 -20.05 -3.60
N LEU A 262 5.95 -20.36 -4.39
CA LEU A 262 7.35 -20.42 -3.94
C LEU A 262 7.79 -19.08 -3.35
N LEU A 263 7.53 -17.98 -4.06
CA LEU A 263 7.95 -16.64 -3.61
C LEU A 263 7.26 -16.20 -2.31
N PHE A 264 5.96 -16.47 -2.15
CA PHE A 264 5.28 -16.22 -0.88
C PHE A 264 5.87 -17.04 0.27
N TRP A 265 6.16 -18.32 0.01
CA TRP A 265 6.78 -19.18 1.01
C TRP A 265 8.17 -18.67 1.42
N LYS A 266 9.01 -18.30 0.44
CA LYS A 266 10.30 -17.65 0.70
C LYS A 266 10.16 -16.32 1.45
N THR A 267 9.11 -15.54 1.16
CA THR A 267 8.80 -14.31 1.88
C THR A 267 8.47 -14.58 3.34
N ILE A 268 7.67 -15.61 3.64
CA ILE A 268 7.31 -15.99 5.01
C ILE A 268 8.52 -16.51 5.78
N GLN A 269 9.37 -17.32 5.14
CA GLN A 269 10.63 -17.80 5.73
C GLN A 269 11.54 -16.64 6.12
N ASP A 270 11.82 -15.70 5.20
CA ASP A 270 12.64 -14.51 5.45
C ASP A 270 12.04 -13.63 6.57
N ALA A 271 10.72 -13.44 6.59
CA ALA A 271 10.06 -12.69 7.63
C ALA A 271 10.23 -13.33 9.01
N LYS A 272 10.09 -14.65 9.11
CA LYS A 272 10.33 -15.41 10.36
C LYS A 272 11.80 -15.35 10.81
N GLU A 273 12.75 -15.54 9.91
CA GLU A 273 14.18 -15.46 10.20
C GLU A 273 14.58 -14.07 10.72
N ARG A 274 13.92 -13.01 10.23
CA ARG A 274 14.13 -11.64 10.68
C ARG A 274 13.34 -11.27 11.96
N GLY A 275 12.59 -12.20 12.54
CA GLY A 275 11.79 -11.97 13.75
C GLY A 275 10.62 -11.01 13.54
N LEU A 276 10.06 -10.95 12.31
CA LEU A 276 8.86 -10.18 12.03
C LEU A 276 7.62 -10.94 12.52
N GLU A 277 6.61 -10.19 12.94
CA GLU A 277 5.42 -10.72 13.61
C GLU A 277 4.20 -10.79 12.66
N GLU A 278 4.19 -9.99 11.59
CA GLU A 278 3.07 -9.91 10.66
C GLU A 278 3.52 -9.79 9.20
N LEU A 279 2.79 -10.48 8.31
CA LEU A 279 2.85 -10.24 6.85
C LEU A 279 1.52 -9.65 6.39
N GLU A 280 1.52 -8.35 6.08
CA GLU A 280 0.39 -7.70 5.44
C GLU A 280 0.31 -8.13 3.97
N MET A 281 -0.84 -8.64 3.56
CA MET A 281 -1.13 -9.03 2.17
C MET A 281 -1.94 -7.96 1.43
N GLY A 282 -2.18 -6.82 2.09
CA GLY A 282 -2.85 -5.65 1.53
C GLY A 282 -4.35 -5.83 1.29
N ARG A 283 -4.94 -4.80 0.68
CA ARG A 283 -6.39 -4.76 0.42
C ARG A 283 -6.80 -5.59 -0.80
N SER A 284 -8.08 -5.95 -0.83
CA SER A 284 -8.77 -6.58 -1.96
C SER A 284 -10.13 -5.94 -2.16
N ASP A 285 -10.56 -5.71 -3.40
CA ASP A 285 -11.95 -5.36 -3.68
C ASP A 285 -12.87 -6.47 -3.15
N ILE A 286 -14.02 -6.10 -2.56
CA ILE A 286 -14.95 -7.06 -1.95
C ILE A 286 -15.46 -8.07 -2.98
N ASP A 287 -15.68 -7.64 -4.20
CA ASP A 287 -16.14 -8.46 -5.34
C ASP A 287 -15.02 -9.28 -6.00
N ASN A 288 -13.76 -9.11 -5.60
CA ASN A 288 -12.64 -9.90 -6.11
C ASN A 288 -12.45 -11.20 -5.32
N HIS A 289 -13.46 -12.09 -5.41
CA HIS A 289 -13.46 -13.38 -4.67
C HIS A 289 -12.21 -14.23 -4.92
N GLY A 290 -11.63 -14.15 -6.13
CA GLY A 290 -10.40 -14.88 -6.46
C GLY A 290 -9.19 -14.43 -5.65
N LEU A 291 -9.00 -13.12 -5.49
CA LEU A 291 -7.91 -12.53 -4.70
C LEU A 291 -8.14 -12.75 -3.19
N VAL A 292 -9.40 -12.62 -2.74
CA VAL A 292 -9.77 -12.90 -1.35
C VAL A 292 -9.44 -14.35 -0.99
N ALA A 293 -9.94 -15.31 -1.77
CA ALA A 293 -9.66 -16.72 -1.56
C ALA A 293 -8.15 -17.07 -1.67
N PHE A 294 -7.42 -16.41 -2.56
CA PHE A 294 -5.97 -16.58 -2.65
C PHE A 294 -5.29 -16.25 -1.32
N LYS A 295 -5.62 -15.10 -0.71
CA LYS A 295 -5.03 -14.66 0.55
C LYS A 295 -5.44 -15.57 1.73
N GLU A 296 -6.73 -15.91 1.82
CA GLU A 296 -7.25 -16.78 2.89
C GLU A 296 -6.66 -18.18 2.85
N ARG A 297 -6.32 -18.72 1.67
CA ARG A 297 -5.63 -20.01 1.52
C ARG A 297 -4.23 -20.06 2.11
N TRP A 298 -3.62 -18.90 2.36
CA TRP A 298 -2.36 -18.78 3.11
C TRP A 298 -2.59 -18.70 4.63
N GLY A 299 -3.82 -18.86 5.11
CA GLY A 299 -4.15 -18.70 6.51
C GLY A 299 -4.23 -17.24 6.97
N ALA A 300 -4.26 -16.29 6.05
CA ALA A 300 -4.40 -14.89 6.38
C ALA A 300 -5.78 -14.59 6.97
N SER A 301 -5.81 -13.81 8.04
CA SER A 301 -7.03 -13.24 8.60
C SER A 301 -7.54 -12.09 7.73
N ARG A 302 -8.87 -11.91 7.72
CA ARG A 302 -9.53 -10.84 6.97
C ARG A 302 -10.19 -9.86 7.92
N LYS A 303 -10.03 -8.56 7.65
CA LYS A 303 -10.83 -7.50 8.24
C LYS A 303 -11.36 -6.56 7.17
N THR A 304 -12.44 -5.84 7.48
CA THR A 304 -12.99 -4.81 6.60
C THR A 304 -12.33 -3.48 6.90
N ILE A 305 -11.92 -2.77 5.86
CA ILE A 305 -11.41 -1.40 5.96
C ILE A 305 -12.21 -0.48 5.06
N SER A 306 -12.46 0.74 5.53
CA SER A 306 -13.21 1.73 4.78
C SER A 306 -12.40 3.01 4.57
N TYR A 307 -12.48 3.57 3.37
CA TYR A 307 -11.94 4.89 3.08
C TYR A 307 -13.04 5.92 3.26
N TRP A 308 -12.67 7.05 3.85
CA TRP A 308 -13.59 8.11 4.22
C TRP A 308 -13.21 9.40 3.51
N THR A 309 -14.20 10.19 3.15
CA THR A 309 -13.99 11.48 2.47
C THR A 309 -14.73 12.63 3.14
N TYR A 310 -14.14 13.82 3.01
CA TYR A 310 -14.76 15.11 3.37
C TYR A 310 -14.46 16.13 2.25
N PRO A 311 -15.42 16.95 1.81
CA PRO A 311 -16.86 16.83 2.08
C PRO A 311 -17.41 15.48 1.58
N LYS A 312 -18.65 15.20 2.01
CA LYS A 312 -19.36 13.99 1.59
C LYS A 312 -19.36 13.90 0.06
N LYS A 313 -18.78 12.84 -0.46
CA LYS A 313 -18.82 12.54 -1.88
C LYS A 313 -20.03 11.67 -2.13
N GLU A 314 -20.96 12.11 -2.96
CA GLU A 314 -21.99 11.23 -3.43
C GLU A 314 -21.34 10.02 -4.10
N SER A 315 -21.78 8.83 -3.72
CA SER A 315 -21.31 7.58 -4.31
C SER A 315 -21.80 7.51 -5.75
N THR A 316 -21.18 8.30 -6.61
CA THR A 316 -21.43 8.17 -8.03
C THR A 316 -20.84 6.83 -8.46
N GLU A 317 -21.53 6.10 -9.33
CA GLU A 317 -21.15 4.83 -9.97
C GLU A 317 -19.82 4.91 -10.78
N VAL A 318 -18.91 5.77 -10.33
CA VAL A 318 -17.60 6.06 -10.93
C VAL A 318 -16.74 4.80 -11.05
N SER A 319 -16.99 3.77 -10.20
CA SER A 319 -16.19 2.55 -10.24
C SER A 319 -16.47 1.68 -11.47
N VAL A 320 -17.72 1.59 -11.93
CA VAL A 320 -18.12 0.70 -13.05
C VAL A 320 -17.79 1.33 -14.40
N TRP A 321 -18.00 2.63 -14.52
CA TRP A 321 -17.71 3.36 -15.77
C TRP A 321 -16.22 3.49 -16.01
N ASN A 322 -15.43 3.78 -15.00
CA ASN A 322 -13.96 3.81 -15.08
C ASN A 322 -13.38 2.42 -15.39
N LYS A 323 -13.94 1.34 -14.83
CA LYS A 323 -13.54 -0.04 -15.17
C LYS A 323 -13.86 -0.39 -16.64
N LYS A 324 -14.98 0.07 -17.21
CA LYS A 324 -15.33 -0.18 -18.61
C LYS A 324 -14.49 0.66 -19.59
N MET A 325 -14.21 1.93 -19.26
CA MET A 325 -13.44 2.83 -20.12
C MET A 325 -11.95 2.48 -20.08
N SER A 326 -11.40 2.14 -18.92
CA SER A 326 -10.02 1.67 -18.81
C SER A 326 -9.77 0.38 -19.59
N ARG A 327 -10.74 -0.55 -19.63
CA ARG A 327 -10.64 -1.78 -20.44
C ARG A 327 -10.47 -1.50 -21.94
N LYS A 328 -11.25 -0.56 -22.49
CA LYS A 328 -11.14 -0.18 -23.93
C LYS A 328 -9.84 0.55 -24.25
N ILE A 329 -9.37 1.40 -23.34
CA ILE A 329 -8.16 2.20 -23.56
C ILE A 329 -6.91 1.32 -23.41
N VAL A 330 -6.79 0.55 -22.33
CA VAL A 330 -5.61 -0.28 -22.05
C VAL A 330 -5.43 -1.42 -23.06
N SER A 331 -6.52 -1.94 -23.66
CA SER A 331 -6.41 -3.00 -24.68
C SER A 331 -5.78 -2.57 -26.01
N VAL A 332 -5.75 -1.27 -26.30
CA VAL A 332 -5.32 -0.71 -27.59
C VAL A 332 -3.96 0.00 -27.52
N ILE A 333 -3.53 0.39 -26.31
CA ILE A 333 -2.30 1.18 -26.13
C ILE A 333 -1.05 0.27 -26.11
N PRO A 334 0.01 0.59 -26.89
CA PRO A 334 1.31 -0.08 -26.81
C PRO A 334 1.95 0.06 -25.41
N ASP A 335 2.82 -0.89 -25.00
CA ASP A 335 3.42 -0.92 -23.66
C ASP A 335 4.14 0.39 -23.28
N LEU A 336 4.87 1.00 -24.20
CA LEU A 336 5.53 2.30 -23.99
C LEU A 336 4.56 3.46 -23.70
N ALA A 337 3.37 3.43 -24.27
CA ALA A 337 2.35 4.46 -24.03
C ALA A 337 1.54 4.18 -22.75
N LEU A 338 1.44 2.92 -22.32
CA LEU A 338 0.85 2.54 -21.01
C LEU A 338 1.68 3.09 -19.85
N GLU A 339 3.00 3.14 -19.97
CA GLU A 339 3.90 3.72 -18.98
C GLU A 339 3.68 5.24 -18.85
N ALA A 340 3.42 5.93 -19.95
CA ALA A 340 3.13 7.37 -19.93
C ALA A 340 1.80 7.69 -19.23
N VAL A 341 0.79 6.82 -19.35
CA VAL A 341 -0.50 6.97 -18.64
C VAL A 341 -0.36 6.71 -17.14
N GLY A 342 0.60 5.90 -16.72
CA GLY A 342 0.91 5.66 -15.29
C GLY A 342 1.53 6.88 -14.58
N ASN A 343 2.01 7.87 -15.33
CA ASN A 343 2.56 9.14 -14.84
C ASN A 343 1.49 10.24 -14.64
N LEU A 344 0.26 10.02 -15.10
CA LEU A 344 -0.88 10.96 -14.99
C LEU A 344 -1.74 10.66 -13.75
#